data_b2a27232d63cdddf9e725a4ab51f9e75
#
_entry.id   b2a27232d63cdddf9e725a4ab51f9e75
#
_cell.length_a   1.000
_cell.length_b   1.000
_cell.length_c   1.000
_cell.angle_alpha   90.00
_cell.angle_beta   90.00
_cell.angle_gamma   90.00
#
_symmetry.space_group_name_H-M   'P 1'
#
loop_
_entity.id
_entity.type
_entity.pdbx_description
1 polymer ?
#
loop_
_entity_poly.entity_id
_entity_poly.type
_entity_poly.pdbx_seq_one_letter_code
_entity_poly.pdbx_strand_id
1 'polypeptide(L)'
;MLSLALFIGSQFLTAMSVNAPVARPTASRPPVILLDLAHRDTPNDCGADYLQWNERDIVNPITEKVAKRLVNKGYTVTLTRNYDQPISINDRVALANRTDYDYYVSIHANSCEGVNRGTGVESYYNGSAAKMMAEGMTRDLAAEFGVPNRGDFQSPYYTRRIHDSVLVEIGFINHDRDRQYMLENQDRIADIIANNIDIAYRANLSQN
;
A
#
# COMPACT_ATOMS: atom_id res chain seq x y z
N MET A 1 -5.47 11.42 -28.73
CA MET A 1 -4.22 11.67 -28.00
C MET A 1 -4.54 12.64 -26.88
N LEU A 2 -4.78 12.14 -25.65
CA LEU A 2 -4.93 12.99 -24.47
C LEU A 2 -3.59 12.96 -23.72
N SER A 3 -2.95 14.11 -23.67
CA SER A 3 -1.72 14.34 -22.92
C SER A 3 -2.04 14.41 -21.42
N LEU A 4 -1.48 13.49 -20.65
CA LEU A 4 -1.51 13.50 -19.20
C LEU A 4 -0.43 14.47 -18.70
N ALA A 5 -0.81 15.68 -18.33
CA ALA A 5 0.11 16.65 -17.73
C ALA A 5 0.43 16.24 -16.29
N LEU A 6 1.65 15.74 -16.07
CA LEU A 6 2.23 15.58 -14.72
C LEU A 6 2.65 16.96 -14.22
N PHE A 7 1.97 17.49 -13.22
CA PHE A 7 2.42 18.68 -12.49
C PHE A 7 3.49 18.25 -11.48
N ILE A 8 4.75 18.54 -11.80
CA ILE A 8 5.87 18.43 -10.85
C ILE A 8 6.07 19.82 -10.22
N GLY A 9 5.48 20.03 -9.06
CA GLY A 9 5.76 21.20 -8.24
C GLY A 9 6.90 20.90 -7.26
N SER A 10 8.11 21.38 -7.54
CA SER A 10 9.19 21.39 -6.55
C SER A 10 8.95 22.54 -5.57
N GLN A 11 8.59 22.24 -4.33
CA GLN A 11 8.59 23.21 -3.24
C GLN A 11 9.47 22.69 -2.11
N PHE A 12 10.47 23.47 -1.76
CA PHE A 12 11.30 23.31 -0.56
C PHE A 12 10.43 23.51 0.68
N LEU A 13 10.39 22.54 1.58
CA LEU A 13 9.68 22.65 2.85
C LEU A 13 10.66 22.81 4.01
N THR A 14 10.50 23.92 4.71
CA THR A 14 11.02 24.16 6.06
C THR A 14 10.21 23.30 7.06
N ALA A 15 10.92 22.54 7.88
CA ALA A 15 10.33 21.70 8.94
C ALA A 15 9.72 22.56 10.05
N MET A 16 8.41 22.41 10.29
CA MET A 16 7.78 22.76 11.55
C MET A 16 7.06 21.54 12.11
N SER A 17 7.54 21.09 13.28
CA SER A 17 6.91 20.07 14.09
C SER A 17 5.70 20.68 14.81
N VAL A 18 4.50 20.18 14.50
CA VAL A 18 3.34 20.33 15.39
C VAL A 18 2.52 19.05 15.33
N ASN A 19 2.32 18.39 16.48
CA ASN A 19 1.34 17.32 16.66
C ASN A 19 -0.09 17.94 16.63
N ALA A 20 -0.59 18.24 15.44
CA ALA A 20 -1.99 18.54 15.26
C ALA A 20 -2.75 17.22 15.06
N PRO A 21 -3.95 17.06 15.66
CA PRO A 21 -4.78 15.89 15.38
C PRO A 21 -5.07 15.84 13.86
N VAL A 22 -4.82 14.67 13.26
CA VAL A 22 -5.14 14.44 11.84
C VAL A 22 -6.64 14.65 11.69
N ALA A 23 -7.02 15.64 10.89
CA ALA A 23 -8.45 15.88 10.60
C ALA A 23 -9.01 14.66 9.87
N ARG A 24 -10.07 14.06 10.43
CA ARG A 24 -10.78 12.95 9.80
C ARG A 24 -11.41 13.38 8.48
N PRO A 25 -11.54 12.48 7.50
CA PRO A 25 -12.15 12.79 6.22
C PRO A 25 -13.55 13.37 6.43
N THR A 26 -13.80 14.53 5.86
CA THR A 26 -15.14 15.11 5.78
C THR A 26 -15.67 14.90 4.37
N ALA A 27 -16.97 14.70 4.20
CA ALA A 27 -17.61 14.47 2.90
C ALA A 27 -17.40 15.61 1.88
N SER A 28 -16.68 16.65 2.24
CA SER A 28 -16.49 17.88 1.46
C SER A 28 -15.31 17.85 0.49
N ARG A 29 -14.42 16.87 0.58
CA ARG A 29 -13.27 16.73 -0.33
C ARG A 29 -13.05 15.27 -0.75
N PRO A 30 -12.49 15.02 -1.95
CA PRO A 30 -12.01 13.69 -2.31
C PRO A 30 -10.99 13.18 -1.30
N PRO A 31 -11.02 11.89 -0.93
CA PRO A 31 -10.01 11.33 -0.06
C PRO A 31 -8.64 11.34 -0.73
N VAL A 32 -7.62 11.56 0.08
CA VAL A 32 -6.22 11.62 -0.36
C VAL A 32 -5.51 10.38 0.14
N ILE A 33 -5.05 9.55 -0.79
CA ILE A 33 -4.36 8.29 -0.50
C ILE A 33 -2.88 8.43 -0.82
N LEU A 34 -2.04 8.10 0.13
CA LEU A 34 -0.62 7.92 -0.10
C LEU A 34 -0.32 6.44 -0.32
N LEU A 35 -0.01 6.08 -1.56
CA LEU A 35 0.43 4.73 -1.91
C LEU A 35 1.96 4.64 -1.87
N ASP A 36 2.45 3.62 -1.20
CA ASP A 36 3.87 3.39 -1.08
C ASP A 36 4.40 2.52 -2.22
N LEU A 37 5.31 3.07 -3.02
CA LEU A 37 6.18 2.25 -3.86
C LEU A 37 7.22 1.59 -2.96
N ALA A 38 6.94 0.34 -2.58
CA ALA A 38 7.71 -0.40 -1.59
C ALA A 38 9.20 -0.50 -1.92
N HIS A 39 10.00 -0.66 -0.89
CA HIS A 39 11.46 -0.77 -0.97
C HIS A 39 12.18 0.45 -1.55
N ARG A 40 13.45 0.30 -1.90
CA ARG A 40 14.34 1.36 -2.36
C ARG A 40 14.68 2.39 -1.27
N ASP A 41 14.88 1.91 -0.05
CA ASP A 41 15.43 2.73 1.04
C ASP A 41 16.86 3.16 0.73
N THR A 42 17.55 2.33 -0.05
CA THR A 42 18.81 2.61 -0.74
C THR A 42 18.68 2.30 -2.22
N PRO A 43 19.56 2.77 -3.10
CA PRO A 43 19.51 2.45 -4.53
C PRO A 43 19.47 0.95 -4.87
N ASN A 44 20.03 0.11 -3.99
CA ASN A 44 20.15 -1.34 -4.18
C ASN A 44 19.07 -2.14 -3.41
N ASP A 45 18.21 -1.50 -2.64
CA ASP A 45 17.15 -2.19 -1.92
C ASP A 45 16.05 -2.63 -2.91
N CYS A 46 15.91 -3.92 -3.07
CA CYS A 46 14.92 -4.59 -3.92
C CYS A 46 13.84 -5.31 -3.14
N GLY A 47 13.89 -5.30 -1.80
CA GLY A 47 13.07 -6.16 -0.96
C GLY A 47 13.55 -7.60 -0.95
N ALA A 48 12.66 -8.54 -0.72
CA ALA A 48 12.98 -9.96 -0.78
C ALA A 48 13.35 -10.40 -2.21
N ASP A 49 14.36 -11.26 -2.31
CA ASP A 49 14.83 -11.82 -3.57
C ASP A 49 14.58 -13.33 -3.61
N TYR A 50 14.15 -13.83 -4.76
CA TYR A 50 14.07 -15.26 -5.03
C TYR A 50 14.32 -15.55 -6.50
N LEU A 51 15.39 -16.32 -6.80
CA LEU A 51 15.85 -16.60 -8.17
C LEU A 51 16.10 -15.30 -8.95
N GLN A 52 15.42 -15.11 -10.10
CA GLN A 52 15.50 -13.90 -10.92
C GLN A 52 14.50 -12.80 -10.52
N TRP A 53 13.63 -13.04 -9.53
CA TRP A 53 12.62 -12.09 -9.11
C TRP A 53 13.03 -11.38 -7.84
N ASN A 54 12.68 -10.11 -7.76
CA ASN A 54 12.71 -9.34 -6.52
C ASN A 54 11.34 -8.76 -6.22
N GLU A 55 11.08 -8.54 -4.95
CA GLU A 55 9.80 -8.08 -4.45
C GLU A 55 9.36 -6.76 -5.09
N ARG A 56 10.24 -5.77 -5.11
CA ARG A 56 9.97 -4.44 -5.65
C ARG A 56 9.42 -4.49 -7.08
N ASP A 57 9.99 -5.33 -7.94
CA ASP A 57 9.61 -5.40 -9.35
C ASP A 57 8.28 -6.15 -9.57
N ILE A 58 7.81 -6.89 -8.55
CA ILE A 58 6.48 -7.50 -8.54
C ILE A 58 5.43 -6.54 -8.01
N VAL A 59 5.68 -5.92 -6.83
CA VAL A 59 4.64 -5.17 -6.12
C VAL A 59 4.44 -3.74 -6.62
N ASN A 60 5.49 -3.07 -7.11
CA ASN A 60 5.36 -1.68 -7.55
C ASN A 60 4.48 -1.51 -8.80
N PRO A 61 4.54 -2.37 -9.83
CA PRO A 61 3.57 -2.34 -10.92
C PRO A 61 2.11 -2.54 -10.46
N ILE A 62 1.89 -3.38 -9.43
CA ILE A 62 0.56 -3.56 -8.83
C ILE A 62 0.13 -2.27 -8.13
N THR A 63 1.02 -1.63 -7.36
CA THR A 63 0.75 -0.35 -6.70
C THR A 63 0.36 0.75 -7.68
N GLU A 64 1.04 0.85 -8.82
CA GLU A 64 0.67 1.81 -9.88
C GLU A 64 -0.71 1.51 -10.49
N LYS A 65 -1.06 0.22 -10.62
CA LYS A 65 -2.39 -0.19 -11.09
C LYS A 65 -3.47 0.17 -10.05
N VAL A 66 -3.20 0.00 -8.75
CA VAL A 66 -4.08 0.46 -7.66
C VAL A 66 -4.28 1.98 -7.75
N ALA A 67 -3.21 2.75 -7.93
CA ALA A 67 -3.29 4.20 -8.09
C ALA A 67 -4.24 4.62 -9.21
N LYS A 68 -4.11 4.00 -10.39
CA LYS A 68 -4.99 4.28 -11.54
C LYS A 68 -6.46 4.00 -11.23
N ARG A 69 -6.76 2.91 -10.51
CA ARG A 69 -8.12 2.54 -10.13
C ARG A 69 -8.73 3.51 -9.14
N LEU A 70 -7.95 3.94 -8.15
CA LEU A 70 -8.39 4.92 -7.17
C LEU A 70 -8.65 6.29 -7.82
N VAL A 71 -7.78 6.75 -8.72
CA VAL A 71 -8.00 7.98 -9.49
C VAL A 71 -9.29 7.90 -10.29
N ASN A 72 -9.58 6.76 -10.95
CA ASN A 72 -10.82 6.54 -11.69
C ASN A 72 -12.08 6.52 -10.78
N LYS A 73 -11.90 6.24 -9.48
CA LYS A 73 -12.96 6.32 -8.46
C LYS A 73 -13.10 7.73 -7.85
N GLY A 74 -12.31 8.69 -8.28
CA GLY A 74 -12.34 10.09 -7.81
C GLY A 74 -11.45 10.38 -6.60
N TYR A 75 -10.54 9.50 -6.25
CA TYR A 75 -9.55 9.73 -5.19
C TYR A 75 -8.39 10.59 -5.68
N THR A 76 -7.84 11.40 -4.78
CA THR A 76 -6.51 12.01 -4.98
C THR A 76 -5.46 10.99 -4.51
N VAL A 77 -4.53 10.64 -5.39
CA VAL A 77 -3.51 9.64 -5.09
C VAL A 77 -2.12 10.25 -5.26
N THR A 78 -1.27 10.03 -4.28
CA THR A 78 0.15 10.38 -4.33
C THR A 78 0.97 9.11 -4.10
N LEU A 79 2.07 8.96 -4.84
CA LEU A 79 3.07 7.92 -4.60
C LEU A 79 4.15 8.47 -3.67
N THR A 80 4.71 7.64 -2.79
CA THR A 80 5.76 8.06 -1.84
C THR A 80 7.02 8.56 -2.54
N ARG A 81 7.27 8.11 -3.76
CA ARG A 81 8.46 8.45 -4.57
C ARG A 81 8.20 8.27 -6.05
N ASN A 82 9.08 8.74 -6.89
CA ASN A 82 9.21 8.27 -8.27
C ASN A 82 9.89 6.89 -8.29
N TYR A 83 9.66 6.12 -9.35
CA TYR A 83 10.09 4.72 -9.40
C TYR A 83 11.58 4.52 -9.11
N ASP A 84 12.45 5.40 -9.63
CA ASP A 84 13.90 5.29 -9.48
C ASP A 84 14.52 6.08 -8.33
N GLN A 85 13.73 6.84 -7.60
CA GLN A 85 14.21 7.63 -6.47
C GLN A 85 14.22 6.80 -5.18
N PRO A 86 15.33 6.74 -4.43
CA PRO A 86 15.33 6.16 -3.10
C PRO A 86 14.62 7.09 -2.12
N ILE A 87 13.97 6.49 -1.12
CA ILE A 87 13.35 7.20 0.01
C ILE A 87 13.54 6.39 1.28
N SER A 88 14.15 6.98 2.29
CA SER A 88 14.39 6.28 3.56
C SER A 88 13.07 5.97 4.29
N ILE A 89 13.08 4.94 5.16
CA ILE A 89 11.94 4.62 6.03
C ILE A 89 11.51 5.83 6.86
N ASN A 90 12.46 6.64 7.36
CA ASN A 90 12.13 7.83 8.14
C ASN A 90 11.43 8.89 7.29
N ASP A 91 11.85 9.08 6.04
CA ASP A 91 11.21 10.03 5.14
C ASP A 91 9.83 9.54 4.69
N ARG A 92 9.64 8.22 4.49
CA ARG A 92 8.30 7.62 4.26
C ARG A 92 7.35 7.92 5.41
N VAL A 93 7.81 7.70 6.65
CA VAL A 93 7.03 7.98 7.85
C VAL A 93 6.72 9.47 7.99
N ALA A 94 7.69 10.34 7.75
CA ALA A 94 7.49 11.79 7.80
C ALA A 94 6.48 12.25 6.73
N LEU A 95 6.60 11.74 5.50
CA LEU A 95 5.66 12.03 4.42
C LEU A 95 4.24 11.55 4.74
N ALA A 96 4.11 10.32 5.24
CA ALA A 96 2.82 9.70 5.53
C ALA A 96 2.10 10.33 6.74
N ASN A 97 2.82 10.95 7.66
CA ASN A 97 2.23 11.64 8.82
C ASN A 97 1.87 13.11 8.54
N ARG A 98 1.94 13.56 7.29
CA ARG A 98 1.43 14.88 6.92
C ARG A 98 -0.11 14.87 7.02
N THR A 99 -0.67 16.01 7.39
CA THR A 99 -2.12 16.18 7.60
C THR A 99 -2.95 16.15 6.32
N ASP A 100 -2.31 16.15 5.17
CA ASP A 100 -2.96 16.15 3.86
C ASP A 100 -3.28 14.75 3.31
N TYR A 101 -2.87 13.67 3.98
CA TYR A 101 -3.24 12.30 3.61
C TYR A 101 -4.25 11.68 4.58
N ASP A 102 -5.26 10.99 4.03
CA ASP A 102 -6.24 10.27 4.83
C ASP A 102 -5.76 8.86 5.17
N TYR A 103 -5.13 8.18 4.20
CA TYR A 103 -4.64 6.81 4.36
C TYR A 103 -3.29 6.60 3.71
N TYR A 104 -2.52 5.72 4.33
CA TYR A 104 -1.28 5.18 3.78
C TYR A 104 -1.44 3.70 3.49
N VAL A 105 -1.09 3.26 2.27
CA VAL A 105 -1.15 1.84 1.88
C VAL A 105 0.15 1.43 1.22
N SER A 106 0.75 0.36 1.76
CA SER A 106 1.97 -0.27 1.24
C SER A 106 1.67 -1.70 0.83
N ILE A 107 2.14 -2.10 -0.35
CA ILE A 107 1.94 -3.44 -0.92
C ILE A 107 3.28 -4.15 -0.96
N HIS A 108 3.34 -5.33 -0.38
CA HIS A 108 4.53 -6.15 -0.20
C HIS A 108 4.32 -7.60 -0.65
N ALA A 109 5.40 -8.32 -0.83
CA ALA A 109 5.41 -9.76 -1.04
C ALA A 109 6.33 -10.41 0.00
N ASN A 110 5.73 -11.20 0.87
CA ASN A 110 6.39 -11.86 1.98
C ASN A 110 7.48 -12.85 1.51
N SER A 111 8.35 -13.21 2.43
CA SER A 111 9.36 -14.24 2.26
C SER A 111 9.59 -14.99 3.55
N CYS A 112 9.95 -16.27 3.47
CA CYS A 112 10.32 -17.05 4.63
C CYS A 112 11.51 -17.96 4.32
N GLU A 113 12.13 -18.52 5.37
CA GLU A 113 13.20 -19.48 5.20
C GLU A 113 12.70 -20.77 4.53
N GLY A 114 13.34 -21.14 3.43
CA GLY A 114 13.02 -22.33 2.64
C GLY A 114 11.97 -22.09 1.57
N VAL A 115 12.09 -22.85 0.47
CA VAL A 115 11.21 -22.77 -0.71
C VAL A 115 9.86 -23.42 -0.40
N ASN A 116 8.75 -22.78 -0.83
CA ASN A 116 7.38 -23.28 -0.66
C ASN A 116 6.97 -23.58 0.80
N ARG A 117 7.63 -22.95 1.78
CA ARG A 117 7.31 -23.11 3.20
C ARG A 117 6.20 -22.18 3.68
N GLY A 118 6.23 -20.92 3.26
CA GLY A 118 5.18 -19.94 3.53
C GLY A 118 4.28 -19.74 2.33
N THR A 119 2.98 -19.57 2.55
CA THR A 119 1.98 -19.23 1.52
C THR A 119 0.83 -18.45 2.12
N GLY A 120 0.16 -17.64 1.32
CA GLY A 120 -1.04 -16.91 1.70
C GLY A 120 -0.84 -15.42 1.91
N VAL A 121 -1.93 -14.76 2.29
CA VAL A 121 -2.03 -13.31 2.42
C VAL A 121 -2.15 -12.94 3.89
N GLU A 122 -1.46 -11.88 4.30
CA GLU A 122 -1.60 -11.27 5.63
C GLU A 122 -1.52 -9.74 5.53
N SER A 123 -2.09 -9.05 6.49
CA SER A 123 -2.05 -7.59 6.52
C SER A 123 -1.67 -7.06 7.90
N TYR A 124 -1.05 -5.89 7.91
CA TYR A 124 -0.64 -5.18 9.11
C TYR A 124 -1.21 -3.77 9.08
N TYR A 125 -1.91 -3.36 10.14
CA TYR A 125 -2.60 -2.08 10.19
C TYR A 125 -2.22 -1.23 11.41
N ASN A 126 -2.47 0.06 11.30
CA ASN A 126 -2.50 1.00 12.41
C ASN A 126 -3.66 1.99 12.20
N GLY A 127 -4.60 2.02 13.13
CA GLY A 127 -5.84 2.82 13.03
C GLY A 127 -7.08 1.97 12.76
N SER A 128 -8.25 2.47 13.17
CA SER A 128 -9.51 1.73 13.08
C SER A 128 -10.04 1.59 11.66
N ALA A 129 -9.91 2.65 10.84
CA ALA A 129 -10.30 2.61 9.45
C ALA A 129 -9.35 1.70 8.63
N ALA A 130 -8.05 1.75 8.94
CA ALA A 130 -7.05 0.87 8.36
C ALA A 130 -7.30 -0.61 8.67
N LYS A 131 -7.83 -0.93 9.86
CA LYS A 131 -8.22 -2.30 10.23
C LYS A 131 -9.23 -2.88 9.25
N MET A 132 -10.29 -2.15 8.91
CA MET A 132 -11.29 -2.60 7.94
C MET A 132 -10.69 -2.86 6.56
N MET A 133 -9.75 -2.02 6.10
CA MET A 133 -9.01 -2.25 4.86
C MET A 133 -8.19 -3.54 4.92
N ALA A 134 -7.44 -3.75 6.01
CA ALA A 134 -6.60 -4.91 6.21
C ALA A 134 -7.42 -6.21 6.18
N GLU A 135 -8.50 -6.28 6.96
CA GLU A 135 -9.44 -7.42 7.00
C GLU A 135 -10.01 -7.73 5.62
N GLY A 136 -10.46 -6.69 4.90
CA GLY A 136 -11.01 -6.85 3.56
C GLY A 136 -9.99 -7.33 2.54
N MET A 137 -8.82 -6.71 2.50
CA MET A 137 -7.75 -7.08 1.58
C MET A 137 -7.29 -8.52 1.79
N THR A 138 -7.01 -8.91 3.04
CA THR A 138 -6.57 -10.26 3.37
C THR A 138 -7.63 -11.31 3.02
N ARG A 139 -8.89 -11.06 3.38
CA ARG A 139 -10.01 -11.96 3.08
C ARG A 139 -10.19 -12.14 1.56
N ASP A 140 -10.29 -11.05 0.84
CA ASP A 140 -10.71 -11.08 -0.57
C ASP A 140 -9.57 -11.59 -1.48
N LEU A 141 -8.32 -11.23 -1.20
CA LEU A 141 -7.16 -11.79 -1.91
C LEU A 141 -7.01 -13.29 -1.65
N ALA A 142 -7.12 -13.71 -0.39
CA ALA A 142 -7.01 -15.12 -0.03
C ALA A 142 -8.11 -15.96 -0.69
N ALA A 143 -9.34 -15.45 -0.72
CA ALA A 143 -10.47 -16.12 -1.37
C ALA A 143 -10.32 -16.19 -2.89
N GLU A 144 -9.91 -15.09 -3.53
CA GLU A 144 -9.74 -15.02 -4.98
C GLU A 144 -8.72 -16.03 -5.51
N PHE A 145 -7.57 -16.10 -4.85
CA PHE A 145 -6.47 -16.98 -5.30
C PHE A 145 -6.45 -18.35 -4.64
N GLY A 146 -7.41 -18.62 -3.73
CA GLY A 146 -7.53 -19.89 -3.02
C GLY A 146 -6.30 -20.22 -2.19
N VAL A 147 -5.68 -19.21 -1.57
CA VAL A 147 -4.51 -19.31 -0.69
C VAL A 147 -4.92 -19.07 0.76
N PRO A 148 -4.10 -19.45 1.76
CA PRO A 148 -4.43 -19.20 3.15
C PRO A 148 -4.66 -17.72 3.46
N ASN A 149 -5.76 -17.41 4.15
CA ASN A 149 -5.90 -16.18 4.90
C ASN A 149 -5.11 -16.34 6.20
N ARG A 150 -3.99 -15.60 6.32
CA ARG A 150 -3.09 -15.68 7.48
C ARG A 150 -3.48 -14.72 8.59
N GLY A 151 -4.43 -13.83 8.33
CA GLY A 151 -4.95 -12.84 9.27
C GLY A 151 -4.49 -11.42 9.03
N ASP A 152 -5.03 -10.56 9.87
CA ASP A 152 -4.69 -9.14 9.94
C ASP A 152 -4.27 -8.78 11.37
N PHE A 153 -3.20 -8.00 11.49
CA PHE A 153 -2.52 -7.75 12.76
C PHE A 153 -2.22 -6.27 12.96
N GLN A 154 -2.14 -5.84 14.21
CA GLN A 154 -1.59 -4.53 14.50
C GLN A 154 -0.11 -4.50 14.09
N SER A 155 0.28 -3.45 13.35
CA SER A 155 1.60 -3.43 12.72
C SER A 155 2.77 -3.42 13.73
N PRO A 156 3.72 -4.35 13.61
CA PRO A 156 4.99 -4.29 14.32
C PRO A 156 6.05 -3.49 13.55
N TYR A 157 5.78 -3.12 12.27
CA TYR A 157 6.71 -2.47 11.36
C TYR A 157 6.72 -0.95 11.50
N TYR A 158 7.44 -0.26 10.61
CA TYR A 158 7.49 1.20 10.59
C TYR A 158 6.11 1.85 10.41
N THR A 159 5.17 1.15 9.78
CA THR A 159 3.79 1.61 9.58
C THR A 159 3.02 1.84 10.88
N ARG A 160 3.44 1.23 12.01
CA ARG A 160 2.90 1.57 13.35
C ARG A 160 3.10 3.03 13.75
N ARG A 161 4.03 3.73 13.07
CA ARG A 161 4.33 5.15 13.26
C ARG A 161 3.52 6.06 12.34
N ILE A 162 2.68 5.47 11.49
CA ILE A 162 1.86 6.16 10.47
C ILE A 162 0.40 5.96 10.87
N HIS A 163 -0.34 7.05 10.97
CA HIS A 163 -1.76 6.99 11.29
C HIS A 163 -2.55 6.45 10.09
N ASP A 164 -3.59 5.64 10.36
CA ASP A 164 -4.46 5.02 9.34
C ASP A 164 -3.68 4.39 8.17
N SER A 165 -2.80 3.45 8.51
CA SER A 165 -1.93 2.76 7.57
C SER A 165 -2.20 1.26 7.46
N VAL A 166 -2.04 0.73 6.24
CA VAL A 166 -2.03 -0.71 5.95
C VAL A 166 -0.75 -1.07 5.20
N LEU A 167 -0.13 -2.17 5.62
CA LEU A 167 0.85 -2.91 4.84
C LEU A 167 0.25 -4.27 4.55
N VAL A 168 0.09 -4.62 3.28
CA VAL A 168 -0.46 -5.92 2.86
C VAL A 168 0.62 -6.76 2.19
N GLU A 169 0.82 -7.97 2.71
CA GLU A 169 1.66 -9.03 2.14
C GLU A 169 0.77 -9.87 1.24
N ILE A 170 0.85 -9.65 -0.06
CA ILE A 170 -0.09 -10.24 -1.03
C ILE A 170 0.23 -11.69 -1.41
N GLY A 171 1.24 -12.30 -0.83
CA GLY A 171 1.72 -13.67 -1.07
C GLY A 171 3.20 -13.79 -0.77
N PHE A 172 3.76 -14.98 -0.93
CA PHE A 172 5.18 -15.25 -0.68
C PHE A 172 5.95 -15.36 -1.99
N ILE A 173 7.01 -14.52 -2.13
CA ILE A 173 7.82 -14.50 -3.35
C ILE A 173 8.54 -15.84 -3.60
N ASN A 174 8.92 -16.56 -2.55
CA ASN A 174 9.59 -17.85 -2.61
C ASN A 174 8.64 -19.06 -2.55
N HIS A 175 7.32 -18.83 -2.72
CA HIS A 175 6.32 -19.88 -2.95
C HIS A 175 5.85 -19.85 -4.40
N ASP A 176 5.96 -20.97 -5.13
CA ASP A 176 5.75 -21.03 -6.57
C ASP A 176 4.34 -20.58 -6.99
N ARG A 177 3.31 -21.06 -6.31
CA ARG A 177 1.91 -20.68 -6.57
C ARG A 177 1.66 -19.20 -6.27
N ASP A 178 2.16 -18.69 -5.13
CA ASP A 178 1.95 -17.31 -4.74
C ASP A 178 2.64 -16.37 -5.74
N ARG A 179 3.88 -16.67 -6.09
CA ARG A 179 4.61 -15.91 -7.09
C ARG A 179 3.93 -15.94 -8.45
N GLN A 180 3.41 -17.09 -8.87
CA GLN A 180 2.70 -17.22 -10.13
C GLN A 180 1.49 -16.31 -10.19
N TYR A 181 0.59 -16.36 -9.20
CA TYR A 181 -0.57 -15.49 -9.25
C TYR A 181 -0.22 -14.01 -9.14
N MET A 182 0.80 -13.63 -8.36
CA MET A 182 1.25 -12.25 -8.27
C MET A 182 1.75 -11.70 -9.61
N LEU A 183 2.41 -12.52 -10.41
CA LEU A 183 2.90 -12.14 -11.74
C LEU A 183 1.78 -12.10 -12.79
N GLU A 184 0.87 -13.08 -12.78
CA GLU A 184 -0.13 -13.27 -13.83
C GLU A 184 -1.42 -12.48 -13.60
N ASN A 185 -1.73 -12.10 -12.34
CA ASN A 185 -3.03 -11.49 -11.98
C ASN A 185 -2.91 -10.09 -11.37
N GLN A 186 -1.91 -9.32 -11.75
CA GLN A 186 -1.67 -7.97 -11.19
C GLN A 186 -2.89 -7.06 -11.26
N ASP A 187 -3.66 -7.11 -12.35
CA ASP A 187 -4.86 -6.29 -12.52
C ASP A 187 -5.96 -6.69 -11.53
N ARG A 188 -6.16 -7.99 -11.33
CA ARG A 188 -7.14 -8.50 -10.37
C ARG A 188 -6.76 -8.17 -8.92
N ILE A 189 -5.49 -8.33 -8.57
CA ILE A 189 -4.96 -7.90 -7.26
C ILE A 189 -5.23 -6.42 -7.02
N ALA A 190 -4.93 -5.59 -8.01
CA ALA A 190 -5.14 -4.15 -7.92
C ALA A 190 -6.63 -3.77 -7.80
N ASP A 191 -7.54 -4.49 -8.47
CA ASP A 191 -8.98 -4.30 -8.33
C ASP A 191 -9.44 -4.59 -6.90
N ILE A 192 -8.99 -5.70 -6.32
CA ILE A 192 -9.36 -6.10 -4.95
C ILE A 192 -8.86 -5.07 -3.94
N ILE A 193 -7.59 -4.65 -4.04
CA ILE A 193 -7.01 -3.67 -3.12
C ILE A 193 -7.73 -2.33 -3.22
N ALA A 194 -7.92 -1.80 -4.43
CA ALA A 194 -8.60 -0.52 -4.63
C ALA A 194 -10.07 -0.54 -4.16
N ASN A 195 -10.77 -1.66 -4.34
CA ASN A 195 -12.13 -1.82 -3.85
C ASN A 195 -12.20 -1.85 -2.32
N ASN A 196 -11.26 -2.51 -1.63
CA ASN A 196 -11.24 -2.54 -0.17
C ASN A 196 -10.88 -1.19 0.43
N ILE A 197 -10.03 -0.39 -0.23
CA ILE A 197 -9.81 1.01 0.16
C ILE A 197 -11.10 1.83 0.04
N ASP A 198 -11.83 1.70 -1.07
CA ASP A 198 -13.09 2.42 -1.31
C ASP A 198 -14.19 2.01 -0.30
N ILE A 199 -14.35 0.73 -0.03
CA ILE A 199 -15.31 0.20 0.95
C ILE A 199 -15.03 0.76 2.34
N ALA A 200 -13.78 0.70 2.81
CA ALA A 200 -13.40 1.17 4.14
C ALA A 200 -13.58 2.70 4.27
N TYR A 201 -13.23 3.46 3.24
CA TYR A 201 -13.44 4.90 3.22
C TYR A 201 -14.93 5.25 3.34
N ARG A 202 -15.80 4.64 2.52
CA ARG A 202 -17.25 4.90 2.54
C ARG A 202 -17.89 4.50 3.86
N ALA A 203 -17.46 3.38 4.44
CA ALA A 203 -17.95 2.96 5.75
C ALA A 203 -17.55 3.95 6.86
N ASN A 204 -16.34 4.51 6.81
CA ASN A 204 -15.89 5.51 7.77
C ASN A 204 -16.68 6.83 7.65
N LEU A 205 -17.07 7.25 6.44
CA LEU A 205 -17.94 8.41 6.23
C LEU A 205 -19.33 8.22 6.81
N SER A 206 -19.87 7.01 6.79
CA SER A 206 -21.23 6.73 7.30
C SER A 206 -21.31 6.68 8.82
N GLN A 207 -20.18 6.65 9.53
CA GLN A 207 -20.10 6.60 10.99
C GLN A 207 -19.83 7.97 11.64
N ASN A 208 -19.61 9.00 10.83
CA ASN A 208 -19.35 10.39 11.24
C ASN A 208 -20.47 11.32 10.77
#